data_b59bf0fb805e33aa834d4535bee9f9e0
#
_entry.id   b59bf0fb805e33aa834d4535bee9f9e0
#
_cell.length_a   1.000
_cell.length_b   1.000
_cell.length_c   1.000
_cell.angle_alpha   90.00
_cell.angle_beta   90.00
_cell.angle_gamma   90.00
#
_symmetry.space_group_name_H-M   'P 1'
#
loop_
_entity.id
_entity.type
_entity.pdbx_description
1 polymer ?
#
loop_
_entity_poly.entity_id
_entity_poly.type
_entity_poly.pdbx_seq_one_letter_code
_entity_poly.pdbx_strand_id
1 'polypeptide(L)'
;MTETIGQRPWMTTPQAVAVLDALEAKGGPGCARFVGGCVRNTLLNRPIDDIDIATTLTPDEATAALEAAGLKAVPTGVEHGTITAVADGAPFEVTTLRRDVSTDGRRAVVAFSLDWAEDAQRRDFTLNAIYADRDGTLFDPTGQGIADARAGRIIFVGDAMTRIREDYLRILRFFRFLAWYGKGEPDAKALAACKALRDTLSGRPAERTIKELLKLLSAEEPRPAMTLMRETGVLGKIMPFCKDLDQFNGLVEIETSQLFENDAVLRLATLVPDDQVSVAKAAESLRLSNDIRDRLVAAMGKTPRIASWMSPRESRRAVYQVGVRAFTDRVKLAWAGSRRTAALPPDRRRRDPRRRAQRPHGRRGAARGRGLVDRPRLPGRQVLGHREAEGGRPGHGLLSGGFK
;
A
#
# COMPACT_ATOMS: atom_id res chain seq x y z
N MET A 1 -17.63 26.47 -3.46
CA MET A 1 -18.21 25.67 -2.36
C MET A 1 -17.05 25.08 -1.59
N THR A 2 -17.02 25.21 -0.28
CA THR A 2 -16.00 24.60 0.57
C THR A 2 -16.20 23.09 0.54
N GLU A 3 -15.18 22.32 0.20
CA GLU A 3 -15.24 20.86 0.16
C GLU A 3 -15.17 20.29 1.57
N THR A 4 -15.89 19.19 1.83
CA THR A 4 -15.90 18.53 3.13
C THR A 4 -15.93 17.01 3.00
N ILE A 5 -15.31 16.33 3.95
CA ILE A 5 -15.48 14.89 4.18
C ILE A 5 -16.57 14.60 5.22
N GLY A 6 -17.15 15.64 5.82
CA GLY A 6 -18.04 15.55 6.96
C GLY A 6 -17.36 15.02 8.22
N GLN A 7 -18.03 15.14 9.34
CA GLN A 7 -17.54 14.56 10.59
C GLN A 7 -17.49 13.03 10.48
N ARG A 8 -16.36 12.43 10.80
CA ARG A 8 -16.13 10.97 10.74
C ARG A 8 -15.97 10.40 12.15
N PRO A 9 -16.33 9.12 12.38
CA PRO A 9 -16.22 8.51 13.70
C PRO A 9 -14.84 8.65 14.35
N TRP A 10 -13.76 8.55 13.56
CA TRP A 10 -12.38 8.69 14.06
C TRP A 10 -12.02 10.12 14.50
N MET A 11 -12.70 11.16 13.96
CA MET A 11 -12.53 12.58 14.32
C MET A 11 -13.25 12.94 15.61
N THR A 12 -14.28 12.19 15.97
CA THR A 12 -15.18 12.45 17.10
C THR A 12 -14.94 11.50 18.28
N THR A 13 -13.90 10.68 18.23
CA THR A 13 -13.49 9.88 19.41
C THR A 13 -13.14 10.81 20.57
N PRO A 14 -13.46 10.46 21.81
CA PRO A 14 -13.10 11.29 22.96
C PRO A 14 -11.61 11.65 22.98
N GLN A 15 -10.76 10.72 22.53
CA GLN A 15 -9.31 10.90 22.48
C GLN A 15 -8.91 11.98 21.43
N ALA A 16 -9.45 11.91 20.21
CA ALA A 16 -9.15 12.88 19.16
C ALA A 16 -9.65 14.28 19.54
N VAL A 17 -10.85 14.34 20.12
CA VAL A 17 -11.44 15.59 20.61
C VAL A 17 -10.59 16.20 21.71
N ALA A 18 -10.16 15.40 22.71
CA ALA A 18 -9.33 15.89 23.81
C ALA A 18 -7.99 16.48 23.34
N VAL A 19 -7.35 15.84 22.32
CA VAL A 19 -6.08 16.35 21.75
C VAL A 19 -6.33 17.69 21.03
N LEU A 20 -7.36 17.79 20.18
CA LEU A 20 -7.68 19.05 19.49
C LEU A 20 -8.07 20.16 20.47
N ASP A 21 -8.91 19.86 21.46
CA ASP A 21 -9.34 20.84 22.47
C ASP A 21 -8.14 21.38 23.26
N ALA A 22 -7.18 20.51 23.63
CA ALA A 22 -5.97 20.91 24.32
C ALA A 22 -5.13 21.89 23.47
N LEU A 23 -4.93 21.58 22.18
CA LEU A 23 -4.17 22.44 21.27
C LEU A 23 -4.91 23.77 21.01
N GLU A 24 -6.21 23.73 20.76
CA GLU A 24 -7.04 24.91 20.49
C GLU A 24 -7.21 25.81 21.72
N ALA A 25 -7.20 25.26 22.93
CA ALA A 25 -7.19 26.05 24.17
C ALA A 25 -5.96 26.96 24.27
N LYS A 26 -4.82 26.54 23.72
CA LYS A 26 -3.56 27.31 23.69
C LYS A 26 -3.44 28.19 22.46
N GLY A 27 -3.71 27.65 21.27
CA GLY A 27 -3.44 28.32 19.99
C GLY A 27 -4.66 29.00 19.36
N GLY A 28 -5.83 28.82 19.95
CA GLY A 28 -7.11 29.30 19.40
C GLY A 28 -7.72 28.38 18.35
N PRO A 29 -8.98 28.62 17.96
CA PRO A 29 -9.69 27.82 16.97
C PRO A 29 -8.94 27.76 15.64
N GLY A 30 -8.83 26.54 15.06
CA GLY A 30 -8.16 26.33 13.78
C GLY A 30 -6.64 26.32 13.81
N CYS A 31 -6.01 26.38 15.00
CA CYS A 31 -4.57 26.22 15.14
C CYS A 31 -4.10 24.77 14.92
N ALA A 32 -5.01 23.80 14.90
CA ALA A 32 -4.73 22.40 14.71
C ALA A 32 -5.71 21.78 13.68
N ARG A 33 -5.18 20.97 12.77
CA ARG A 33 -5.92 20.27 11.72
C ARG A 33 -5.42 18.85 11.55
N PHE A 34 -6.31 17.94 11.23
CA PHE A 34 -5.94 16.63 10.74
C PHE A 34 -5.25 16.73 9.39
N VAL A 35 -4.30 15.85 9.07
CA VAL A 35 -3.51 15.96 7.86
C VAL A 35 -3.03 14.63 7.30
N GLY A 36 -2.72 14.60 6.02
CA GLY A 36 -1.97 13.49 5.41
C GLY A 36 -2.77 12.21 5.28
N GLY A 37 -2.31 11.13 5.91
CA GLY A 37 -2.84 9.77 5.74
C GLY A 37 -4.31 9.63 6.07
N CYS A 38 -4.73 10.10 7.23
CA CYS A 38 -6.11 10.00 7.70
C CYS A 38 -7.09 10.77 6.83
N VAL A 39 -6.73 12.00 6.40
CA VAL A 39 -7.58 12.84 5.53
C VAL A 39 -7.69 12.20 4.14
N ARG A 40 -6.57 11.86 3.51
CA ARG A 40 -6.54 11.20 2.20
C ARG A 40 -7.33 9.89 2.20
N ASN A 41 -7.10 9.01 3.16
CA ASN A 41 -7.78 7.71 3.22
C ASN A 41 -9.28 7.87 3.45
N THR A 42 -9.69 8.84 4.27
CA THR A 42 -11.11 9.19 4.43
C THR A 42 -11.73 9.63 3.10
N LEU A 43 -11.06 10.53 2.38
CA LEU A 43 -11.52 11.02 1.08
C LEU A 43 -11.67 9.89 0.05
N LEU A 44 -10.84 8.84 0.16
CA LEU A 44 -10.83 7.67 -0.71
C LEU A 44 -11.63 6.48 -0.18
N ASN A 45 -12.33 6.61 0.95
CA ASN A 45 -13.05 5.52 1.63
C ASN A 45 -12.15 4.31 1.92
N ARG A 46 -10.92 4.56 2.38
CA ARG A 46 -9.95 3.54 2.79
C ARG A 46 -9.79 3.50 4.31
N PRO A 47 -9.34 2.36 4.87
CA PRO A 47 -9.03 2.26 6.29
C PRO A 47 -8.00 3.32 6.73
N ILE A 48 -8.11 3.74 7.99
CA ILE A 48 -7.21 4.69 8.64
C ILE A 48 -6.48 3.93 9.74
N ASP A 49 -5.16 3.99 9.70
CA ASP A 49 -4.30 3.34 10.69
C ASP A 49 -3.81 4.36 11.74
N ASP A 50 -3.29 5.50 11.26
CA ASP A 50 -2.69 6.53 12.11
C ASP A 50 -3.42 7.87 11.90
N ILE A 51 -3.52 8.67 12.97
CA ILE A 51 -4.11 10.01 12.92
C ILE A 51 -2.99 11.03 13.16
N ASP A 52 -2.70 11.79 12.10
CA ASP A 52 -1.71 12.87 12.12
C ASP A 52 -2.43 14.23 12.25
N ILE A 53 -1.90 15.08 13.14
CA ILE A 53 -2.38 16.43 13.37
C ILE A 53 -1.24 17.41 13.06
N ALA A 54 -1.51 18.41 12.25
CA ALA A 54 -0.62 19.56 12.05
C ALA A 54 -1.09 20.72 12.92
N THR A 55 -0.16 21.48 13.50
CA THR A 55 -0.48 22.62 14.36
C THR A 55 0.45 23.80 14.15
N THR A 56 -0.07 25.01 14.37
CA THR A 56 0.72 26.24 14.37
C THR A 56 1.54 26.41 15.66
N LEU A 57 1.25 25.64 16.71
CA LEU A 57 2.01 25.66 17.95
C LEU A 57 3.40 25.06 17.75
N THR A 58 4.40 25.63 18.40
CA THR A 58 5.73 25.01 18.50
C THR A 58 5.66 23.70 19.29
N PRO A 59 6.66 22.79 19.20
CA PRO A 59 6.65 21.55 19.97
C PRO A 59 6.54 21.79 21.48
N ASP A 60 7.19 22.82 22.00
CA ASP A 60 7.14 23.15 23.42
C ASP A 60 5.76 23.67 23.84
N GLU A 61 5.15 24.55 23.03
CA GLU A 61 3.79 25.03 23.28
C GLU A 61 2.74 23.93 23.16
N ALA A 62 2.86 23.03 22.17
CA ALA A 62 1.99 21.88 22.02
C ALA A 62 2.15 20.89 23.18
N THR A 63 3.37 20.64 23.63
CA THR A 63 3.64 19.82 24.81
C THR A 63 2.99 20.42 26.04
N ALA A 64 3.22 21.70 26.32
CA ALA A 64 2.61 22.39 27.48
C ALA A 64 1.07 22.39 27.43
N ALA A 65 0.47 22.57 26.24
CA ALA A 65 -0.98 22.51 26.05
C ALA A 65 -1.56 21.13 26.38
N LEU A 66 -0.93 20.07 25.88
CA LEU A 66 -1.33 18.68 26.14
C LEU A 66 -1.21 18.34 27.62
N GLU A 67 -0.09 18.66 28.26
CA GLU A 67 0.14 18.42 29.69
C GLU A 67 -0.83 19.17 30.58
N ALA A 68 -1.14 20.44 30.25
CA ALA A 68 -2.15 21.23 30.95
C ALA A 68 -3.56 20.61 30.90
N ALA A 69 -3.87 19.88 29.82
CA ALA A 69 -5.11 19.12 29.65
C ALA A 69 -5.04 17.70 30.27
N GLY A 70 -3.95 17.34 30.97
CA GLY A 70 -3.75 16.03 31.58
C GLY A 70 -3.41 14.92 30.56
N LEU A 71 -3.05 15.27 29.33
CA LEU A 71 -2.61 14.32 28.31
C LEU A 71 -1.09 14.14 28.36
N LYS A 72 -0.63 12.93 27.99
CA LYS A 72 0.80 12.66 27.92
C LYS A 72 1.36 13.11 26.57
N ALA A 73 2.45 13.91 26.60
CA ALA A 73 3.24 14.25 25.41
C ALA A 73 4.57 13.50 25.42
N VAL A 74 4.92 12.85 24.31
CA VAL A 74 6.19 12.12 24.16
C VAL A 74 7.02 12.75 23.04
N PRO A 75 8.27 13.14 23.30
CA PRO A 75 9.14 13.79 22.32
C PRO A 75 9.71 12.77 21.33
N THR A 76 8.94 12.39 20.31
CA THR A 76 9.32 11.37 19.32
C THR A 76 10.16 11.90 18.16
N GLY A 77 10.22 13.22 17.95
CA GLY A 77 10.96 13.87 16.85
C GLY A 77 10.97 15.40 16.96
N VAL A 78 11.26 15.94 18.12
CA VAL A 78 11.23 17.37 18.41
C VAL A 78 12.15 18.16 17.47
N GLU A 79 13.31 17.61 17.11
CA GLU A 79 14.22 18.20 16.11
C GLU A 79 13.56 18.36 14.72
N HIS A 80 12.48 17.63 14.48
CA HIS A 80 11.68 17.72 13.27
C HIS A 80 10.30 18.34 13.51
N GLY A 81 10.07 18.89 14.71
CA GLY A 81 8.80 19.54 15.07
C GLY A 81 7.67 18.55 15.40
N THR A 82 7.97 17.28 15.68
CA THR A 82 6.97 16.25 15.92
C THR A 82 7.01 15.76 17.37
N ILE A 83 5.83 15.67 18.00
CA ILE A 83 5.60 15.02 19.29
C ILE A 83 4.46 13.99 19.15
N THR A 84 4.41 13.01 20.02
CA THR A 84 3.28 12.09 20.09
C THR A 84 2.42 12.44 21.31
N ALA A 85 1.20 12.89 21.07
CA ALA A 85 0.17 13.01 22.10
C ALA A 85 -0.44 11.64 22.37
N VAL A 86 -0.60 11.28 23.65
CA VAL A 86 -1.25 10.02 24.04
C VAL A 86 -2.46 10.35 24.88
N ALA A 87 -3.64 10.05 24.35
CA ALA A 87 -4.92 10.23 25.01
C ALA A 87 -5.56 8.86 25.23
N ASP A 88 -5.75 8.47 26.49
CA ASP A 88 -6.34 7.18 26.88
C ASP A 88 -5.72 5.98 26.11
N GLY A 89 -4.39 5.96 26.04
CA GLY A 89 -3.62 4.90 25.36
C GLY A 89 -3.56 5.02 23.82
N ALA A 90 -4.36 5.90 23.19
CA ALA A 90 -4.32 6.13 21.75
C ALA A 90 -3.25 7.19 21.39
N PRO A 91 -2.29 6.88 20.46
CA PRO A 91 -1.28 7.81 20.04
C PRO A 91 -1.79 8.69 18.89
N PHE A 92 -1.42 9.98 18.91
CA PHE A 92 -1.63 10.95 17.85
C PHE A 92 -0.30 11.62 17.53
N GLU A 93 0.10 11.61 16.26
CA GLU A 93 1.29 12.35 15.85
C GLU A 93 0.92 13.83 15.65
N VAL A 94 1.50 14.71 16.45
CA VAL A 94 1.28 16.15 16.38
C VAL A 94 2.54 16.80 15.83
N THR A 95 2.44 17.43 14.65
CA THR A 95 3.57 18.05 13.96
C THR A 95 3.35 19.55 13.81
N THR A 96 4.28 20.36 14.30
CA THR A 96 4.32 21.81 14.09
C THR A 96 4.47 22.12 12.61
N LEU A 97 3.72 23.10 12.11
CA LEU A 97 3.91 23.62 10.76
C LEU A 97 5.35 24.11 10.58
N ARG A 98 5.94 23.78 9.45
CA ARG A 98 7.35 24.11 9.20
C ARG A 98 7.63 24.30 7.71
N ARG A 99 8.73 24.99 7.43
CA ARG A 99 9.35 25.06 6.11
C ARG A 99 10.75 24.48 6.17
N ASP A 100 11.20 23.87 5.09
CA ASP A 100 12.56 23.40 4.95
C ASP A 100 13.46 24.58 4.55
N VAL A 101 14.45 24.92 5.39
CA VAL A 101 15.38 26.03 5.15
C VAL A 101 16.56 25.56 4.30
N SER A 102 17.08 24.39 4.59
CA SER A 102 18.11 23.72 3.80
C SER A 102 17.96 22.20 3.92
N THR A 103 18.26 21.49 2.85
CA THR A 103 18.22 20.01 2.81
C THR A 103 19.49 19.48 2.18
N ASP A 104 20.09 18.46 2.78
CA ASP A 104 21.27 17.76 2.25
C ASP A 104 20.91 16.35 1.67
N GLY A 105 19.66 16.18 1.27
CA GLY A 105 19.13 14.89 0.78
C GLY A 105 18.71 13.91 1.88
N ARG A 106 18.86 14.25 3.16
CA ARG A 106 18.42 13.45 4.31
C ARG A 106 18.01 14.25 5.52
N ARG A 107 18.77 15.31 5.86
CA ARG A 107 18.50 16.16 7.01
C ARG A 107 18.01 17.52 6.50
N ALA A 108 16.85 17.93 6.96
CA ALA A 108 16.34 19.26 6.73
C ALA A 108 16.61 20.09 8.00
N VAL A 109 17.24 21.26 7.84
CA VAL A 109 17.15 22.31 8.85
C VAL A 109 15.77 22.92 8.67
N VAL A 110 14.93 22.76 9.68
CA VAL A 110 13.55 23.24 9.63
C VAL A 110 13.42 24.55 10.37
N ALA A 111 12.59 25.44 9.86
CA ALA A 111 12.08 26.60 10.59
C ALA A 111 10.57 26.41 10.78
N PHE A 112 10.08 26.63 12.00
CA PHE A 112 8.66 26.59 12.25
C PHE A 112 7.94 27.73 11.52
N SER A 113 6.72 27.47 11.11
CA SER A 113 5.90 28.40 10.34
C SER A 113 4.49 28.47 10.94
N LEU A 114 3.81 29.57 10.70
CA LEU A 114 2.38 29.72 10.98
C LEU A 114 1.54 29.57 9.71
N ASP A 115 2.19 29.42 8.54
CA ASP A 115 1.53 29.34 7.25
C ASP A 115 1.31 27.89 6.80
N TRP A 116 0.05 27.51 6.66
CA TRP A 116 -0.38 26.21 6.16
C TRP A 116 0.10 25.94 4.72
N ALA A 117 0.24 26.99 3.90
CA ALA A 117 0.72 26.85 2.54
C ALA A 117 2.21 26.48 2.51
N GLU A 118 3.03 27.07 3.39
CA GLU A 118 4.45 26.69 3.54
C GLU A 118 4.60 25.23 3.97
N ASP A 119 3.78 24.75 4.93
CA ASP A 119 3.82 23.35 5.35
C ASP A 119 3.37 22.41 4.22
N ALA A 120 2.35 22.79 3.46
CA ALA A 120 1.89 22.01 2.30
C ALA A 120 2.98 21.90 1.23
N GLN A 121 3.70 22.99 0.97
CA GLN A 121 4.76 23.05 -0.07
C GLN A 121 5.94 22.12 0.22
N ARG A 122 6.26 21.79 1.46
CA ARG A 122 7.34 20.84 1.78
C ARG A 122 6.94 19.37 1.71
N ARG A 123 5.64 19.06 1.59
CA ARG A 123 5.16 17.69 1.52
C ARG A 123 5.55 17.03 0.21
N ASP A 124 5.49 15.70 0.16
CA ASP A 124 5.90 14.94 -1.02
C ASP A 124 4.89 15.04 -2.18
N PHE A 125 3.62 14.71 -1.91
CA PHE A 125 2.58 14.66 -2.94
C PHE A 125 1.39 15.54 -2.58
N THR A 126 0.73 16.08 -3.59
CA THR A 126 -0.47 16.93 -3.44
C THR A 126 -1.55 16.26 -2.61
N LEU A 127 -1.80 14.97 -2.84
CA LEU A 127 -2.79 14.18 -2.09
C LEU A 127 -2.45 13.95 -0.61
N ASN A 128 -1.23 14.25 -0.17
CA ASN A 128 -0.80 14.21 1.24
C ASN A 128 -0.73 15.60 1.87
N ALA A 129 -0.98 16.65 1.10
CA ALA A 129 -0.98 18.04 1.53
C ALA A 129 -2.40 18.59 1.73
N ILE A 130 -3.35 17.69 2.04
CA ILE A 130 -4.75 18.02 2.34
C ILE A 130 -4.91 17.98 3.85
N TYR A 131 -5.56 19.00 4.37
CA TYR A 131 -5.89 19.15 5.80
C TYR A 131 -7.40 19.08 5.98
N ALA A 132 -7.82 18.71 7.17
CA ALA A 132 -9.24 18.74 7.56
C ALA A 132 -9.42 19.41 8.93
N ASP A 133 -10.34 20.32 9.02
CA ASP A 133 -10.79 20.86 10.30
C ASP A 133 -11.60 19.80 11.08
N ARG A 134 -11.86 20.06 12.36
CA ARG A 134 -12.58 19.13 13.25
C ARG A 134 -14.02 18.80 12.79
N ASP A 135 -14.62 19.63 11.96
CA ASP A 135 -15.94 19.40 11.35
C ASP A 135 -15.88 18.65 10.01
N GLY A 136 -14.67 18.34 9.54
CA GLY A 136 -14.43 17.68 8.26
C GLY A 136 -14.33 18.62 7.06
N THR A 137 -14.34 19.92 7.28
CA THR A 137 -14.08 20.91 6.23
C THR A 137 -12.64 20.73 5.73
N LEU A 138 -12.47 20.61 4.40
CA LEU A 138 -11.17 20.38 3.77
C LEU A 138 -10.50 21.70 3.44
N PHE A 139 -9.20 21.72 3.70
CA PHE A 139 -8.31 22.79 3.32
C PHE A 139 -7.16 22.23 2.46
N ASP A 140 -7.08 22.66 1.21
CA ASP A 140 -6.09 22.21 0.22
C ASP A 140 -5.26 23.41 -0.27
N PRO A 141 -4.14 23.73 0.40
CA PRO A 141 -3.30 24.85 0.00
C PRO A 141 -2.63 24.67 -1.37
N THR A 142 -2.54 23.43 -1.88
CA THR A 142 -1.99 23.16 -3.21
C THR A 142 -2.99 23.43 -4.32
N GLY A 143 -4.26 23.50 -3.99
CA GLY A 143 -5.39 23.68 -4.92
C GLY A 143 -5.69 22.48 -5.83
N GLN A 144 -4.91 21.40 -5.74
CA GLN A 144 -5.05 20.21 -6.59
C GLN A 144 -5.10 18.90 -5.83
N GLY A 145 -4.72 18.89 -4.55
CA GLY A 145 -4.59 17.66 -3.75
C GLY A 145 -5.86 16.83 -3.68
N ILE A 146 -7.01 17.48 -3.47
CA ILE A 146 -8.31 16.80 -3.43
C ILE A 146 -8.66 16.19 -4.78
N ALA A 147 -8.49 16.94 -5.87
CA ALA A 147 -8.75 16.47 -7.23
C ALA A 147 -7.81 15.33 -7.62
N ASP A 148 -6.53 15.43 -7.26
CA ASP A 148 -5.52 14.39 -7.50
C ASP A 148 -5.82 13.12 -6.73
N ALA A 149 -6.18 13.24 -5.44
CA ALA A 149 -6.56 12.10 -4.63
C ALA A 149 -7.74 11.34 -5.24
N ARG A 150 -8.84 12.02 -5.59
CA ARG A 150 -10.02 11.40 -6.21
C ARG A 150 -9.73 10.73 -7.54
N ALA A 151 -8.89 11.39 -8.36
CA ALA A 151 -8.48 10.87 -9.67
C ALA A 151 -7.42 9.76 -9.57
N GLY A 152 -6.82 9.54 -8.40
CA GLY A 152 -5.70 8.61 -8.23
C GLY A 152 -4.42 9.08 -8.94
N ARG A 153 -4.22 10.38 -9.06
CA ARG A 153 -2.99 10.96 -9.61
C ARG A 153 -1.97 11.17 -8.50
N ILE A 154 -0.76 10.68 -8.72
CA ILE A 154 0.35 10.84 -7.78
C ILE A 154 1.26 11.95 -8.31
N ILE A 155 1.03 13.16 -7.83
CA ILE A 155 1.70 14.38 -8.27
C ILE A 155 2.57 14.92 -7.13
N PHE A 156 3.84 15.21 -7.41
CA PHE A 156 4.71 15.90 -6.46
C PHE A 156 4.21 17.33 -6.21
N VAL A 157 4.33 17.79 -4.98
CA VAL A 157 4.09 19.20 -4.68
C VAL A 157 5.22 20.03 -5.30
N GLY A 158 4.89 20.92 -6.23
CA GLY A 158 5.87 21.71 -6.95
C GLY A 158 6.68 20.91 -7.96
N ASP A 159 7.98 21.17 -8.05
CA ASP A 159 8.87 20.52 -9.02
C ASP A 159 9.39 19.16 -8.52
N ALA A 160 9.13 18.11 -9.28
CA ALA A 160 9.49 16.73 -8.91
C ALA A 160 10.98 16.51 -8.71
N MET A 161 11.83 17.14 -9.56
CA MET A 161 13.29 17.02 -9.44
C MET A 161 13.79 17.63 -8.13
N THR A 162 13.28 18.79 -7.78
CA THR A 162 13.58 19.50 -6.53
C THR A 162 13.14 18.67 -5.33
N ARG A 163 11.89 18.19 -5.34
CA ARG A 163 11.36 17.36 -4.25
C ARG A 163 12.15 16.07 -4.02
N ILE A 164 12.57 15.40 -5.08
CA ILE A 164 13.39 14.19 -4.97
C ILE A 164 14.80 14.52 -4.44
N ARG A 165 15.41 15.64 -4.82
CA ARG A 165 16.74 16.03 -4.31
C ARG A 165 16.75 16.33 -2.81
N GLU A 166 15.66 16.79 -2.25
CA GLU A 166 15.52 17.02 -0.80
C GLU A 166 15.50 15.71 0.01
N ASP A 167 14.81 14.68 -0.49
CA ASP A 167 14.84 13.32 0.05
C ASP A 167 14.68 12.30 -1.08
N TYR A 168 15.78 11.67 -1.45
CA TYR A 168 15.79 10.67 -2.53
C TYR A 168 14.88 9.45 -2.28
N LEU A 169 14.48 9.22 -1.03
CA LEU A 169 13.51 8.18 -0.71
C LEU A 169 12.13 8.48 -1.33
N ARG A 170 11.86 9.73 -1.68
CA ARG A 170 10.63 10.12 -2.40
C ARG A 170 10.48 9.41 -3.75
N ILE A 171 11.59 8.91 -4.35
CA ILE A 171 11.51 8.02 -5.53
C ILE A 171 10.73 6.75 -5.17
N LEU A 172 11.11 6.06 -4.10
CA LEU A 172 10.43 4.82 -3.68
C LEU A 172 9.02 5.09 -3.18
N ARG A 173 8.83 6.22 -2.49
CA ARG A 173 7.50 6.67 -2.07
C ARG A 173 6.57 6.88 -3.27
N PHE A 174 7.06 7.47 -4.38
CA PHE A 174 6.28 7.65 -5.60
C PHE A 174 5.73 6.31 -6.10
N PHE A 175 6.57 5.30 -6.27
CA PHE A 175 6.12 3.98 -6.72
C PHE A 175 5.21 3.29 -5.70
N ARG A 176 5.47 3.45 -4.40
CA ARG A 176 4.57 2.96 -3.36
C ARG A 176 3.19 3.61 -3.47
N PHE A 177 3.12 4.93 -3.62
CA PHE A 177 1.86 5.64 -3.77
C PHE A 177 1.13 5.25 -5.07
N LEU A 178 1.85 5.02 -6.16
CA LEU A 178 1.27 4.45 -7.39
C LEU A 178 0.63 3.08 -7.12
N ALA A 179 1.30 2.19 -6.40
CA ALA A 179 0.77 0.86 -6.09
C ALA A 179 -0.50 0.91 -5.23
N TRP A 180 -0.57 1.86 -4.28
CA TRP A 180 -1.67 1.97 -3.34
C TRP A 180 -2.85 2.81 -3.84
N TYR A 181 -2.58 3.89 -4.55
CA TYR A 181 -3.57 4.93 -4.86
C TYR A 181 -3.64 5.28 -6.34
N GLY A 182 -2.65 4.88 -7.13
CA GLY A 182 -2.55 5.24 -8.54
C GLY A 182 -3.69 4.67 -9.38
N LYS A 183 -4.24 5.51 -10.27
CA LYS A 183 -5.24 5.12 -11.28
C LYS A 183 -4.84 5.73 -12.62
N GLY A 184 -4.97 4.94 -13.69
CA GLY A 184 -4.61 5.40 -15.03
C GLY A 184 -3.10 5.56 -15.24
N GLU A 185 -2.71 6.45 -16.14
CA GLU A 185 -1.32 6.69 -16.49
C GLU A 185 -0.61 7.50 -15.38
N PRO A 186 0.62 7.11 -15.01
CA PRO A 186 1.41 7.86 -14.05
C PRO A 186 1.82 9.24 -14.60
N ASP A 187 2.07 10.20 -13.70
CA ASP A 187 2.59 11.50 -14.10
C ASP A 187 3.95 11.37 -14.79
N ALA A 188 4.02 11.82 -16.04
CA ALA A 188 5.21 11.68 -16.87
C ALA A 188 6.42 12.47 -16.32
N LYS A 189 6.18 13.65 -15.69
CA LYS A 189 7.24 14.47 -15.11
C LYS A 189 7.81 13.80 -13.86
N ALA A 190 6.95 13.28 -12.99
CA ALA A 190 7.38 12.52 -11.81
C ALA A 190 8.18 11.27 -12.20
N LEU A 191 7.70 10.52 -13.21
CA LEU A 191 8.38 9.32 -13.70
C LEU A 191 9.75 9.64 -14.30
N ALA A 192 9.83 10.70 -15.11
CA ALA A 192 11.10 11.18 -15.68
C ALA A 192 12.10 11.64 -14.61
N ALA A 193 11.62 12.33 -13.57
CA ALA A 193 12.45 12.77 -12.43
C ALA A 193 12.97 11.55 -11.63
N CYS A 194 12.12 10.56 -11.36
CA CYS A 194 12.53 9.32 -10.71
C CYS A 194 13.60 8.57 -11.52
N LYS A 195 13.42 8.48 -12.85
CA LYS A 195 14.41 7.87 -13.75
C LYS A 195 15.73 8.63 -13.76
N ALA A 196 15.70 9.95 -13.82
CA ALA A 196 16.89 10.80 -13.87
C ALA A 196 17.72 10.72 -12.58
N LEU A 197 17.06 10.62 -11.42
CA LEU A 197 17.71 10.63 -10.11
C LEU A 197 17.87 9.24 -9.48
N ARG A 198 17.58 8.14 -10.20
CA ARG A 198 17.64 6.76 -9.66
C ARG A 198 18.98 6.39 -9.07
N ASP A 199 20.08 6.92 -9.62
CA ASP A 199 21.43 6.59 -9.20
C ASP A 199 21.75 7.08 -7.77
N THR A 200 21.02 8.08 -7.30
CA THR A 200 21.13 8.61 -5.95
C THR A 200 20.63 7.66 -4.85
N LEU A 201 19.89 6.60 -5.22
CA LEU A 201 19.46 5.54 -4.30
C LEU A 201 20.61 4.62 -3.89
N SER A 202 21.69 4.54 -4.67
CA SER A 202 22.85 3.74 -4.33
C SER A 202 23.54 4.28 -3.08
N GLY A 203 23.86 3.39 -2.12
CA GLY A 203 24.51 3.77 -0.86
C GLY A 203 23.59 4.43 0.20
N ARG A 204 22.28 4.44 -0.03
CA ARG A 204 21.32 4.97 0.98
C ARG A 204 21.04 3.94 2.09
N PRO A 205 20.53 4.40 3.26
CA PRO A 205 20.18 3.49 4.34
C PRO A 205 19.20 2.43 3.87
N ALA A 206 19.64 1.19 3.87
CA ALA A 206 18.88 0.05 3.37
C ALA A 206 17.56 -0.13 4.14
N GLU A 207 17.54 0.22 5.44
CA GLU A 207 16.37 0.07 6.30
C GLU A 207 15.19 0.94 5.85
N ARG A 208 15.44 2.19 5.42
CA ARG A 208 14.39 3.07 4.89
C ARG A 208 13.91 2.57 3.53
N THR A 209 14.84 2.15 2.70
CA THR A 209 14.58 1.61 1.35
C THR A 209 13.68 0.37 1.43
N ILE A 210 14.04 -0.59 2.30
CA ILE A 210 13.27 -1.83 2.43
C ILE A 210 11.89 -1.61 3.05
N LYS A 211 11.74 -0.66 3.98
CA LYS A 211 10.43 -0.29 4.54
C LYS A 211 9.47 0.21 3.44
N GLU A 212 9.95 1.10 2.55
CA GLU A 212 9.13 1.59 1.43
C GLU A 212 8.80 0.46 0.43
N LEU A 213 9.77 -0.41 0.14
CA LEU A 213 9.56 -1.55 -0.75
C LEU A 213 8.53 -2.54 -0.17
N LEU A 214 8.65 -2.93 1.09
CA LEU A 214 7.68 -3.84 1.73
C LEU A 214 6.27 -3.22 1.77
N LYS A 215 6.16 -1.92 2.05
CA LYS A 215 4.88 -1.20 1.95
C LYS A 215 4.33 -1.15 0.51
N LEU A 216 5.19 -1.08 -0.50
CA LEU A 216 4.77 -1.20 -1.90
C LEU A 216 4.27 -2.62 -2.19
N LEU A 217 5.04 -3.62 -1.79
CA LEU A 217 4.71 -5.03 -2.00
C LEU A 217 3.43 -5.47 -1.27
N SER A 218 3.02 -4.77 -0.20
CA SER A 218 1.76 -5.06 0.51
C SER A 218 0.52 -4.48 -0.17
N ALA A 219 0.66 -3.68 -1.24
CA ALA A 219 -0.48 -3.19 -2.01
C ALA A 219 -1.27 -4.35 -2.64
N GLU A 220 -2.55 -4.14 -2.86
CA GLU A 220 -3.42 -5.14 -3.50
C GLU A 220 -2.91 -5.50 -4.91
N GLU A 221 -2.63 -4.48 -5.73
CA GLU A 221 -2.14 -4.65 -7.10
C GLU A 221 -0.82 -3.86 -7.33
N PRO A 222 0.34 -4.42 -6.91
CA PRO A 222 1.63 -3.73 -7.03
C PRO A 222 2.30 -3.91 -8.40
N ARG A 223 1.81 -4.79 -9.28
CA ARG A 223 2.45 -5.16 -10.56
C ARG A 223 2.73 -3.98 -11.48
N PRO A 224 1.79 -3.03 -11.70
CA PRO A 224 2.07 -1.87 -12.55
C PRO A 224 3.22 -1.00 -12.02
N ALA A 225 3.24 -0.73 -10.71
CA ALA A 225 4.29 0.05 -10.07
C ALA A 225 5.65 -0.66 -10.14
N MET A 226 5.70 -1.98 -9.92
CA MET A 226 6.93 -2.78 -10.03
C MET A 226 7.47 -2.83 -11.47
N THR A 227 6.58 -2.90 -12.46
CA THR A 227 6.95 -2.82 -13.88
C THR A 227 7.61 -1.48 -14.19
N LEU A 228 6.98 -0.38 -13.76
CA LEU A 228 7.55 0.96 -13.94
C LEU A 228 8.88 1.16 -13.20
N MET A 229 9.03 0.59 -11.99
CA MET A 229 10.32 0.59 -11.28
C MET A 229 11.42 -0.12 -12.07
N ARG A 230 11.09 -1.21 -12.74
CA ARG A 230 12.03 -1.94 -13.61
C ARG A 230 12.36 -1.12 -14.85
N GLU A 231 11.38 -0.59 -15.55
CA GLU A 231 11.54 0.20 -16.78
C GLU A 231 12.33 1.49 -16.57
N THR A 232 12.15 2.13 -15.41
CA THR A 232 12.92 3.33 -15.02
C THR A 232 14.32 3.00 -14.50
N GLY A 233 14.63 1.71 -14.28
CA GLY A 233 15.88 1.25 -13.70
C GLY A 233 15.99 1.44 -12.17
N VAL A 234 14.96 1.95 -11.51
CA VAL A 234 14.94 2.14 -10.05
C VAL A 234 15.06 0.80 -9.33
N LEU A 235 14.34 -0.24 -9.79
CA LEU A 235 14.40 -1.56 -9.18
C LEU A 235 15.83 -2.13 -9.18
N GLY A 236 16.56 -2.00 -10.29
CA GLY A 236 17.95 -2.48 -10.41
C GLY A 236 18.94 -1.75 -9.49
N LYS A 237 18.61 -0.53 -9.02
CA LYS A 237 19.46 0.21 -8.06
C LYS A 237 19.28 -0.26 -6.63
N ILE A 238 18.08 -0.70 -6.25
CA ILE A 238 17.82 -1.19 -4.90
C ILE A 238 17.93 -2.72 -4.78
N MET A 239 17.69 -3.44 -5.88
CA MET A 239 17.75 -4.91 -5.95
C MET A 239 18.47 -5.37 -7.22
N PRO A 240 19.79 -5.22 -7.32
CA PRO A 240 20.56 -5.55 -8.53
C PRO A 240 20.53 -7.04 -8.89
N PHE A 241 20.14 -7.89 -7.95
CA PHE A 241 19.98 -9.33 -8.14
C PHE A 241 18.61 -9.75 -8.68
N CYS A 242 17.64 -8.82 -8.75
CA CYS A 242 16.31 -9.10 -9.33
C CYS A 242 16.40 -9.18 -10.86
N LYS A 243 16.13 -10.38 -11.42
CA LYS A 243 16.28 -10.65 -12.86
C LYS A 243 15.03 -10.27 -13.66
N ASP A 244 13.88 -10.70 -13.20
CA ASP A 244 12.58 -10.50 -13.85
C ASP A 244 11.46 -10.38 -12.80
N LEU A 245 10.24 -10.21 -13.27
CA LEU A 245 9.03 -10.12 -12.42
C LEU A 245 8.05 -11.27 -12.66
N ASP A 246 8.44 -12.33 -13.37
CA ASP A 246 7.51 -13.37 -13.80
C ASP A 246 6.93 -14.14 -12.61
N GLN A 247 7.79 -14.57 -11.69
CA GLN A 247 7.35 -15.27 -10.48
C GLN A 247 6.58 -14.34 -9.54
N PHE A 248 6.97 -13.07 -9.45
CA PHE A 248 6.25 -12.05 -8.70
C PHE A 248 4.83 -11.87 -9.25
N ASN A 249 4.69 -11.68 -10.56
CA ASN A 249 3.39 -11.52 -11.21
C ASN A 249 2.51 -12.76 -11.00
N GLY A 250 3.10 -13.96 -11.11
CA GLY A 250 2.40 -15.22 -10.85
C GLY A 250 1.92 -15.35 -9.40
N LEU A 251 2.70 -14.88 -8.42
CA LEU A 251 2.30 -14.90 -7.02
C LEU A 251 1.16 -13.93 -6.75
N VAL A 252 1.25 -12.69 -7.21
CA VAL A 252 0.18 -11.69 -7.06
C VAL A 252 -1.13 -12.19 -7.69
N GLU A 253 -1.06 -12.85 -8.86
CA GLU A 253 -2.23 -13.43 -9.50
C GLU A 253 -2.86 -14.55 -8.65
N ILE A 254 -2.04 -15.42 -8.05
CA ILE A 254 -2.53 -16.48 -7.16
C ILE A 254 -3.20 -15.89 -5.92
N GLU A 255 -2.58 -14.90 -5.27
CA GLU A 255 -3.15 -14.24 -4.10
C GLU A 255 -4.50 -13.59 -4.43
N THR A 256 -4.58 -12.87 -5.54
CA THR A 256 -5.82 -12.20 -5.97
C THR A 256 -6.91 -13.19 -6.41
N SER A 257 -6.55 -14.21 -7.23
CA SER A 257 -7.52 -15.14 -7.81
C SER A 257 -8.02 -16.20 -6.84
N GLN A 258 -7.22 -16.54 -5.81
CA GLN A 258 -7.54 -17.56 -4.82
C GLN A 258 -7.94 -16.99 -3.46
N LEU A 259 -8.10 -15.66 -3.38
CA LEU A 259 -8.47 -14.94 -2.16
C LEU A 259 -7.51 -15.21 -0.99
N PHE A 260 -6.23 -15.37 -1.28
CA PHE A 260 -5.22 -15.39 -0.24
C PHE A 260 -4.90 -13.97 0.20
N GLU A 261 -4.52 -13.83 1.46
CA GLU A 261 -4.01 -12.56 1.97
C GLU A 261 -2.70 -12.17 1.26
N ASN A 262 -2.54 -10.86 1.01
CA ASN A 262 -1.34 -10.31 0.42
C ASN A 262 -0.16 -10.46 1.38
N ASP A 263 0.91 -11.09 0.92
CA ASP A 263 2.10 -11.34 1.74
C ASP A 263 3.33 -10.64 1.16
N ALA A 264 3.63 -9.45 1.66
CA ALA A 264 4.75 -8.64 1.19
C ALA A 264 6.11 -9.36 1.29
N VAL A 265 6.30 -10.18 2.32
CA VAL A 265 7.56 -10.94 2.51
C VAL A 265 7.65 -12.09 1.49
N LEU A 266 6.53 -12.76 1.23
CA LEU A 266 6.50 -13.82 0.22
C LEU A 266 6.64 -13.23 -1.20
N ARG A 267 6.05 -12.06 -1.46
CA ARG A 267 6.27 -11.31 -2.69
C ARG A 267 7.74 -10.88 -2.84
N LEU A 268 8.40 -10.45 -1.75
CA LEU A 268 9.84 -10.17 -1.76
C LEU A 268 10.64 -11.44 -2.09
N ALA A 269 10.21 -12.62 -1.61
CA ALA A 269 10.86 -13.89 -1.91
C ALA A 269 10.95 -14.18 -3.42
N THR A 270 9.98 -13.74 -4.23
CA THR A 270 10.01 -13.91 -5.69
C THR A 270 11.01 -13.01 -6.40
N LEU A 271 11.53 -11.98 -5.74
CA LEU A 271 12.43 -10.97 -6.30
C LEU A 271 13.91 -11.21 -5.93
N VAL A 272 14.16 -12.09 -4.98
CA VAL A 272 15.51 -12.46 -4.51
C VAL A 272 16.00 -13.74 -5.22
N PRO A 273 17.32 -14.08 -5.16
CA PRO A 273 17.82 -15.32 -5.71
C PRO A 273 17.11 -16.57 -5.14
N ASP A 274 17.12 -17.66 -5.89
CA ASP A 274 16.38 -18.90 -5.59
C ASP A 274 17.19 -19.96 -4.82
N ASP A 275 18.30 -19.56 -4.20
CA ASP A 275 19.12 -20.41 -3.35
C ASP A 275 19.37 -19.77 -1.98
N GLN A 276 19.47 -20.61 -0.94
CA GLN A 276 19.55 -20.17 0.45
C GLN A 276 20.77 -19.28 0.76
N VAL A 277 21.90 -19.53 0.11
CA VAL A 277 23.14 -18.77 0.36
C VAL A 277 23.03 -17.37 -0.23
N SER A 278 22.60 -17.28 -1.48
CA SER A 278 22.43 -15.99 -2.16
C SER A 278 21.31 -15.16 -1.54
N VAL A 279 20.22 -15.81 -1.10
CA VAL A 279 19.13 -15.13 -0.36
C VAL A 279 19.63 -14.56 0.97
N ALA A 280 20.44 -15.31 1.73
CA ALA A 280 21.01 -14.81 2.98
C ALA A 280 21.87 -13.55 2.74
N LYS A 281 22.71 -13.56 1.71
CA LYS A 281 23.50 -12.39 1.30
C LYS A 281 22.63 -11.21 0.84
N ALA A 282 21.58 -11.48 0.06
CA ALA A 282 20.63 -10.45 -0.35
C ALA A 282 19.90 -9.84 0.85
N ALA A 283 19.46 -10.66 1.80
CA ALA A 283 18.83 -10.22 3.03
C ALA A 283 19.76 -9.33 3.89
N GLU A 284 21.02 -9.67 3.98
CA GLU A 284 22.04 -8.88 4.65
C GLU A 284 22.25 -7.53 3.95
N SER A 285 22.40 -7.52 2.62
CA SER A 285 22.57 -6.29 1.85
C SER A 285 21.36 -5.35 1.95
N LEU A 286 20.16 -5.90 2.06
CA LEU A 286 18.90 -5.17 2.29
C LEU A 286 18.67 -4.81 3.76
N ARG A 287 19.52 -5.27 4.66
CA ARG A 287 19.37 -5.11 6.13
C ARG A 287 17.99 -5.54 6.64
N LEU A 288 17.55 -6.70 6.20
CA LEU A 288 16.30 -7.28 6.68
C LEU A 288 16.40 -7.69 8.16
N SER A 289 15.26 -7.66 8.87
CA SER A 289 15.21 -8.26 10.20
C SER A 289 15.52 -9.76 10.16
N ASN A 290 15.98 -10.32 11.26
CA ASN A 290 16.28 -11.75 11.36
C ASN A 290 15.06 -12.59 10.99
N ASP A 291 13.86 -12.22 11.44
CA ASP A 291 12.63 -12.95 11.14
C ASP A 291 12.32 -13.00 9.64
N ILE A 292 12.47 -11.88 8.95
CA ILE A 292 12.26 -11.81 7.50
C ILE A 292 13.33 -12.63 6.77
N ARG A 293 14.61 -12.45 7.13
CA ARG A 293 15.72 -13.23 6.55
C ARG A 293 15.50 -14.73 6.71
N ASP A 294 15.20 -15.18 7.92
CA ASP A 294 15.06 -16.60 8.24
C ASP A 294 13.86 -17.20 7.50
N ARG A 295 12.77 -16.45 7.37
CA ARG A 295 11.63 -16.84 6.56
C ARG A 295 11.99 -16.97 5.07
N LEU A 296 12.71 -16.00 4.50
CA LEU A 296 13.14 -16.05 3.09
C LEU A 296 14.07 -17.25 2.85
N VAL A 297 15.04 -17.49 3.73
CA VAL A 297 15.95 -18.64 3.65
C VAL A 297 15.16 -19.96 3.75
N ALA A 298 14.20 -20.05 4.66
CA ALA A 298 13.34 -21.24 4.77
C ALA A 298 12.49 -21.46 3.52
N ALA A 299 11.94 -20.40 2.93
CA ALA A 299 11.12 -20.45 1.72
C ALA A 299 11.93 -20.93 0.50
N MET A 300 13.23 -20.58 0.41
CA MET A 300 14.14 -21.00 -0.69
C MET A 300 14.75 -22.39 -0.51
N GLY A 301 14.44 -23.07 0.59
CA GLY A 301 14.94 -24.43 0.82
C GLY A 301 14.38 -25.42 -0.21
N LYS A 302 15.27 -26.25 -0.78
CA LYS A 302 14.93 -27.24 -1.82
C LYS A 302 14.63 -28.63 -1.27
N THR A 303 14.91 -28.89 0.00
CA THR A 303 14.65 -30.16 0.68
C THR A 303 13.66 -29.99 1.82
N PRO A 304 12.60 -30.82 1.90
CA PRO A 304 12.15 -31.77 0.89
C PRO A 304 11.64 -31.04 -0.37
N ARG A 305 11.73 -31.72 -1.53
CA ARG A 305 11.18 -31.18 -2.78
C ARG A 305 9.67 -31.12 -2.70
N ILE A 306 9.10 -29.95 -2.91
CA ILE A 306 7.65 -29.73 -2.99
C ILE A 306 7.22 -29.90 -4.45
N ALA A 307 6.20 -30.71 -4.69
CA ALA A 307 5.67 -30.98 -6.01
C ALA A 307 4.16 -31.19 -5.98
N SER A 308 3.47 -30.83 -7.06
CA SER A 308 2.01 -30.90 -7.17
C SER A 308 1.43 -32.33 -7.08
N TRP A 309 2.28 -33.34 -7.31
CA TRP A 309 1.88 -34.75 -7.24
C TRP A 309 2.22 -35.46 -5.92
N MET A 310 2.61 -34.70 -4.89
CA MET A 310 2.87 -35.29 -3.56
C MET A 310 1.62 -35.96 -3.00
N SER A 311 1.80 -37.17 -2.49
CA SER A 311 0.76 -37.85 -1.74
C SER A 311 0.47 -37.13 -0.40
N PRO A 312 -0.70 -37.35 0.21
CA PRO A 312 -1.01 -36.79 1.54
C PRO A 312 0.00 -37.17 2.63
N ARG A 313 0.61 -38.38 2.52
CA ARG A 313 1.64 -38.84 3.46
C ARG A 313 2.95 -38.07 3.29
N GLU A 314 3.38 -37.85 2.06
CA GLU A 314 4.58 -37.06 1.74
C GLU A 314 4.39 -35.60 2.14
N SER A 315 3.22 -35.02 1.89
CA SER A 315 2.89 -33.65 2.29
C SER A 315 2.96 -33.49 3.82
N ARG A 316 2.34 -34.43 4.59
CA ARG A 316 2.42 -34.41 6.04
C ARG A 316 3.86 -34.55 6.55
N ARG A 317 4.67 -35.43 5.93
CA ARG A 317 6.09 -35.58 6.28
C ARG A 317 6.88 -34.31 5.97
N ALA A 318 6.65 -33.66 4.85
CA ALA A 318 7.29 -32.40 4.48
C ALA A 318 6.92 -31.29 5.47
N VAL A 319 5.64 -31.15 5.83
CA VAL A 319 5.18 -30.18 6.85
C VAL A 319 5.87 -30.45 8.19
N TYR A 320 5.99 -31.71 8.61
CA TYR A 320 6.69 -32.06 9.86
C TYR A 320 8.17 -31.67 9.83
N GLN A 321 8.82 -31.78 8.66
CA GLN A 321 10.26 -31.46 8.52
C GLN A 321 10.56 -29.97 8.47
N VAL A 322 9.73 -29.16 7.83
CA VAL A 322 10.03 -27.75 7.58
C VAL A 322 9.08 -26.77 8.28
N GLY A 323 8.02 -27.27 8.90
CA GLY A 323 6.96 -26.47 9.48
C GLY A 323 5.91 -26.02 8.48
N VAL A 324 4.72 -25.69 8.99
CA VAL A 324 3.55 -25.30 8.17
C VAL A 324 3.85 -24.08 7.31
N ARG A 325 4.43 -23.03 7.89
CA ARG A 325 4.69 -21.77 7.19
C ARG A 325 5.65 -21.95 6.02
N ALA A 326 6.80 -22.56 6.25
CA ALA A 326 7.79 -22.78 5.19
C ALA A 326 7.26 -23.74 4.10
N PHE A 327 6.49 -24.75 4.47
CA PHE A 327 5.84 -25.62 3.49
C PHE A 327 4.85 -24.83 2.61
N THR A 328 3.97 -24.03 3.22
CA THR A 328 2.98 -23.21 2.50
C THR A 328 3.66 -22.17 1.60
N ASP A 329 4.69 -21.47 2.11
CA ASP A 329 5.46 -20.51 1.32
C ASP A 329 6.09 -21.17 0.09
N ARG A 330 6.72 -22.34 0.24
CA ARG A 330 7.31 -23.12 -0.87
C ARG A 330 6.27 -23.58 -1.88
N VAL A 331 5.09 -24.01 -1.43
CA VAL A 331 3.99 -24.40 -2.33
C VAL A 331 3.55 -23.21 -3.17
N LYS A 332 3.31 -22.06 -2.54
CA LYS A 332 2.90 -20.82 -3.25
C LYS A 332 3.97 -20.38 -4.26
N LEU A 333 5.25 -20.39 -3.87
CA LEU A 333 6.36 -20.01 -4.77
C LEU A 333 6.51 -20.97 -5.94
N ALA A 334 6.40 -22.28 -5.72
CA ALA A 334 6.43 -23.29 -6.80
C ALA A 334 5.25 -23.10 -7.76
N TRP A 335 4.06 -22.83 -7.23
CA TRP A 335 2.87 -22.55 -8.03
C TRP A 335 3.02 -21.27 -8.85
N ALA A 336 3.48 -20.19 -8.23
CA ALA A 336 3.77 -18.92 -8.91
C ALA A 336 4.77 -19.09 -10.07
N GLY A 337 5.84 -19.86 -9.87
CA GLY A 337 6.83 -20.14 -10.89
C GLY A 337 6.35 -21.05 -12.03
N SER A 338 5.28 -21.85 -11.81
CA SER A 338 4.68 -22.69 -12.86
C SER A 338 3.72 -21.92 -13.78
N ARG A 339 3.23 -20.76 -13.34
CA ARG A 339 2.43 -19.87 -14.18
C ARG A 339 3.38 -19.06 -15.06
N ARG A 340 3.64 -19.56 -16.26
CA ARG A 340 4.25 -18.71 -17.30
C ARG A 340 3.27 -17.57 -17.53
N THR A 341 3.74 -16.34 -17.37
CA THR A 341 2.99 -15.16 -17.77
C THR A 341 2.63 -15.31 -19.25
N ALA A 342 1.41 -15.74 -19.53
CA ALA A 342 0.83 -15.42 -20.80
C ALA A 342 0.91 -13.90 -20.91
N ALA A 343 1.68 -13.38 -21.85
CA ALA A 343 1.74 -11.96 -22.14
C ALA A 343 0.32 -11.43 -22.09
N LEU A 344 0.05 -10.44 -21.24
CA LEU A 344 -1.27 -9.82 -21.17
C LEU A 344 -1.69 -9.50 -22.61
N PRO A 345 -2.78 -10.09 -23.14
CA PRO A 345 -3.20 -9.76 -24.48
C PRO A 345 -3.40 -8.25 -24.53
N PRO A 346 -2.90 -7.56 -25.59
CA PRO A 346 -3.02 -6.12 -25.70
C PRO A 346 -4.46 -5.73 -25.46
N ASP A 347 -4.67 -4.77 -24.57
CA ASP A 347 -5.95 -4.32 -24.03
C ASP A 347 -7.05 -4.28 -25.10
N ARG A 348 -7.99 -5.23 -25.06
CA ARG A 348 -9.16 -5.28 -25.95
C ARG A 348 -10.12 -4.11 -25.74
N ARG A 349 -9.85 -3.18 -24.86
CA ARG A 349 -10.70 -2.02 -24.56
C ARG A 349 -10.50 -0.84 -25.50
N ARG A 350 -9.54 -0.90 -26.45
CA ARG A 350 -9.42 0.08 -27.54
C ARG A 350 -9.96 -0.46 -28.86
N ARG A 351 -11.17 -0.99 -28.88
CA ARG A 351 -11.94 -1.05 -30.13
C ARG A 351 -12.68 0.27 -30.28
N ASP A 352 -12.09 1.16 -31.07
CA ASP A 352 -12.70 2.37 -31.59
C ASP A 352 -14.14 2.07 -32.10
N PRO A 353 -15.20 2.67 -31.50
CA PRO A 353 -16.57 2.48 -31.98
C PRO A 353 -16.80 3.01 -33.40
N ARG A 354 -15.87 3.76 -33.99
CA ARG A 354 -16.02 4.42 -35.28
C ARG A 354 -15.69 3.55 -36.49
N ARG A 355 -15.25 2.30 -36.34
CA ARG A 355 -15.00 1.37 -37.47
C ARG A 355 -16.19 0.47 -37.84
N ARG A 356 -17.41 0.79 -37.42
CA ARG A 356 -18.62 0.03 -37.78
C ARG A 356 -19.44 0.62 -38.94
N ALA A 357 -18.94 1.60 -39.64
CA ALA A 357 -19.66 2.22 -40.73
C ALA A 357 -18.84 2.22 -42.04
N GLN A 358 -18.60 1.05 -42.65
CA GLN A 358 -18.31 0.91 -44.08
C GLN A 358 -18.22 -0.59 -44.40
N ARG A 359 -19.37 -1.19 -44.72
CA ARG A 359 -19.45 -2.36 -45.58
C ARG A 359 -20.33 -2.00 -46.77
N PRO A 360 -19.83 -2.11 -48.00
CA PRO A 360 -20.63 -1.86 -49.18
C PRO A 360 -21.62 -3.00 -49.41
N HIS A 361 -22.84 -2.62 -49.80
CA HIS A 361 -23.85 -3.54 -50.33
C HIS A 361 -23.36 -4.18 -51.62
N GLY A 362 -23.37 -5.53 -51.67
CA GLY A 362 -23.01 -6.30 -52.87
C GLY A 362 -23.73 -7.64 -52.93
N ARG A 363 -24.84 -7.63 -53.65
CA ARG A 363 -25.45 -8.67 -54.53
C ARG A 363 -25.79 -10.07 -54.00
N ARG A 364 -27.05 -10.36 -54.23
CA ARG A 364 -27.80 -11.63 -54.19
C ARG A 364 -27.15 -12.78 -54.98
N GLY A 365 -27.25 -13.99 -54.44
CA GLY A 365 -27.06 -15.25 -55.18
C GLY A 365 -27.70 -16.38 -54.44
N ALA A 366 -28.74 -16.97 -55.03
CA ALA A 366 -29.49 -18.11 -54.49
C ALA A 366 -28.78 -19.45 -54.75
N ALA A 367 -28.94 -20.43 -53.84
CA ALA A 367 -29.32 -21.82 -54.18
C ALA A 367 -29.21 -22.74 -52.94
N ARG A 368 -30.31 -23.29 -52.58
CA ARG A 368 -30.70 -24.71 -52.40
C ARG A 368 -29.76 -25.67 -51.64
N GLY A 369 -30.29 -26.28 -50.58
CA GLY A 369 -30.26 -27.73 -50.49
C GLY A 369 -29.93 -28.35 -49.12
N ARG A 370 -30.96 -28.78 -48.38
CA ARG A 370 -31.09 -30.05 -47.62
C ARG A 370 -30.02 -30.46 -46.63
N GLY A 371 -30.48 -30.84 -45.43
CA GLY A 371 -29.85 -31.79 -44.53
C GLY A 371 -30.25 -31.60 -43.08
N LEU A 372 -31.38 -32.16 -42.67
CA LEU A 372 -31.70 -32.48 -41.27
C LEU A 372 -30.73 -33.56 -40.79
N VAL A 373 -30.08 -33.40 -39.66
CA VAL A 373 -29.57 -34.50 -38.84
C VAL A 373 -29.84 -34.18 -37.38
N ASP A 374 -30.49 -35.13 -36.72
CA ASP A 374 -30.94 -35.18 -35.35
C ASP A 374 -29.86 -34.94 -34.32
N ARG A 375 -30.24 -34.27 -33.24
CA ARG A 375 -29.47 -34.24 -31.97
C ARG A 375 -30.23 -35.09 -30.92
N PRO A 376 -29.57 -36.00 -30.22
CA PRO A 376 -30.19 -36.73 -29.12
C PRO A 376 -30.24 -35.85 -27.84
N ARG A 377 -31.40 -35.89 -27.18
CA ARG A 377 -31.67 -35.29 -25.86
C ARG A 377 -30.98 -36.12 -24.76
N LEU A 378 -30.30 -35.46 -23.84
CA LEU A 378 -29.87 -36.03 -22.56
C LEU A 378 -30.94 -35.80 -21.47
N PRO A 379 -31.11 -36.75 -20.53
CA PRO A 379 -32.22 -36.70 -19.58
C PRO A 379 -31.94 -35.84 -18.35
N GLY A 380 -33.04 -35.32 -17.78
CA GLY A 380 -33.07 -34.44 -16.64
C GLY A 380 -32.57 -35.05 -15.33
N ARG A 381 -31.93 -34.23 -14.51
CA ARG A 381 -31.61 -34.55 -13.11
C ARG A 381 -32.70 -33.98 -12.19
N GLN A 382 -33.25 -34.88 -11.41
CA GLN A 382 -34.23 -34.63 -10.36
C GLN A 382 -33.60 -33.78 -9.22
N VAL A 383 -34.42 -32.83 -8.77
CA VAL A 383 -34.20 -32.05 -7.54
C VAL A 383 -34.68 -32.90 -6.36
N LEU A 384 -33.80 -33.22 -5.43
CA LEU A 384 -34.15 -33.76 -4.12
C LEU A 384 -34.14 -32.65 -3.10
N GLY A 385 -35.30 -32.38 -2.54
CA GLY A 385 -35.47 -31.46 -1.42
C GLY A 385 -34.96 -32.10 -0.11
N HIS A 386 -34.36 -31.30 0.74
CA HIS A 386 -34.10 -31.67 2.12
C HIS A 386 -34.91 -30.78 3.06
N ARG A 387 -35.60 -31.51 3.93
CA ARG A 387 -36.44 -31.05 5.04
C ARG A 387 -35.60 -30.38 6.13
N GLU A 388 -36.21 -29.36 6.71
CA GLU A 388 -35.88 -28.81 8.02
C GLU A 388 -36.01 -29.87 9.13
N ALA A 389 -35.12 -29.77 10.12
CA ALA A 389 -35.35 -30.31 11.46
C ALA A 389 -34.80 -29.35 12.50
N GLU A 390 -35.73 -28.82 13.28
CA GLU A 390 -35.52 -28.06 14.53
C GLU A 390 -34.94 -28.97 15.63
N GLY A 391 -34.26 -28.32 16.60
CA GLY A 391 -34.27 -28.86 17.95
C GLY A 391 -33.00 -28.75 18.75
N GLY A 392 -32.99 -27.89 19.77
CA GLY A 392 -32.41 -28.22 21.05
C GLY A 392 -31.18 -27.43 21.53
N ARG A 393 -31.36 -26.34 22.28
CA ARG A 393 -30.50 -26.00 23.44
C ARG A 393 -30.85 -26.92 24.62
N PRO A 394 -29.96 -27.14 25.62
CA PRO A 394 -29.46 -26.12 26.56
C PRO A 394 -28.03 -26.39 27.13
N GLY A 395 -27.30 -25.38 27.59
CA GLY A 395 -27.18 -25.07 29.00
C GLY A 395 -25.83 -25.39 29.68
N HIS A 396 -25.23 -24.35 30.26
CA HIS A 396 -24.36 -24.33 31.45
C HIS A 396 -22.91 -24.83 31.41
N GLY A 397 -22.04 -23.96 31.93
CA GLY A 397 -20.78 -24.35 32.54
C GLY A 397 -19.72 -23.23 32.61
N LEU A 398 -19.86 -22.34 33.59
CA LEU A 398 -18.76 -21.55 34.18
C LEU A 398 -17.60 -22.48 34.58
N LEU A 399 -16.36 -22.06 34.35
CA LEU A 399 -15.26 -22.21 35.30
C LEU A 399 -14.13 -21.23 34.99
N SER A 400 -13.87 -20.41 35.99
CA SER A 400 -12.75 -19.56 36.29
C SER A 400 -11.43 -20.33 36.38
N GLY A 401 -10.31 -19.68 36.04
CA GLY A 401 -8.97 -20.18 36.35
C GLY A 401 -7.91 -19.26 35.76
N GLY A 402 -7.46 -18.29 36.57
CA GLY A 402 -6.29 -17.49 36.31
C GLY A 402 -5.01 -18.26 36.59
N PHE A 403 -3.94 -17.80 35.96
CA PHE A 403 -2.57 -17.84 36.52
C PHE A 403 -1.66 -16.90 35.74
N LYS A 404 -1.10 -15.97 36.55
CA LYS A 404 0.14 -15.19 36.42
C LYS A 404 0.59 -14.67 35.08
#